data_c3a551f21d56654812ffe1124f448a37
#
_entry.id   c3a551f21d56654812ffe1124f448a37
#
_cell.length_a   1.000
_cell.length_b   1.000
_cell.length_c   1.000
_cell.angle_alpha   90.00
_cell.angle_beta   90.00
_cell.angle_gamma   90.00
#
_symmetry.space_group_name_H-M   'P 1'
#
loop_
_entity.id
_entity.type
_entity.pdbx_description
1 polymer ?
#
loop_
_entity_poly.entity_id
_entity_poly.type
_entity_poly.pdbx_seq_one_letter_code
_entity_poly.pdbx_strand_id
1 'polypeptide(L)'
;MLKDDFLKYQAKTTPNPLGISVAKAKGVYITDTNGKKYLDFVSGVSACSLGHCHPKVTRAIRKQSKKYLHVMVYGEFAQAPAVNLCKELIELLPENQESVYLTNSGTEAIEGALKLAKRATGRSELIGAHQSYHGSTHGALSLLGLEYQKTRFRPLLPDTRFIRFNSEDDLKLIT
;
A
#
# COMPACT_ATOMS: atom_id res chain seq x y z
N MET A 1 25.57 -13.40 -11.37
CA MET A 1 25.42 -12.06 -12.00
C MET A 1 24.21 -11.32 -11.46
N LEU A 2 22.96 -11.48 -11.90
CA LEU A 2 21.82 -10.68 -11.38
C LEU A 2 21.58 -10.84 -9.86
N LYS A 3 21.67 -12.07 -9.34
CA LYS A 3 21.52 -12.33 -7.90
C LYS A 3 22.65 -11.69 -7.07
N ASP A 4 23.87 -11.71 -7.57
CA ASP A 4 25.01 -11.13 -6.86
C ASP A 4 24.92 -9.61 -6.85
N ASP A 5 24.49 -9.01 -7.96
CA ASP A 5 24.20 -7.57 -8.06
C ASP A 5 23.07 -7.16 -7.13
N PHE A 6 22.00 -7.94 -7.06
CA PHE A 6 20.91 -7.74 -6.09
C PHE A 6 21.42 -7.75 -4.65
N LEU A 7 22.25 -8.72 -4.28
CA LEU A 7 22.80 -8.84 -2.93
C LEU A 7 23.82 -7.74 -2.60
N LYS A 8 24.48 -7.19 -3.62
CA LYS A 8 25.52 -6.15 -3.47
C LYS A 8 24.94 -4.74 -3.44
N TYR A 9 24.00 -4.44 -4.33
CA TYR A 9 23.58 -3.06 -4.58
C TYR A 9 22.19 -2.71 -4.03
N GLN A 10 21.31 -3.69 -3.81
CA GLN A 10 19.99 -3.43 -3.28
C GLN A 10 19.97 -3.58 -1.76
N ALA A 11 19.45 -2.58 -1.05
CA ALA A 11 19.29 -2.65 0.40
C ALA A 11 18.39 -3.82 0.79
N LYS A 12 18.83 -4.61 1.77
CA LYS A 12 18.11 -5.78 2.25
C LYS A 12 17.08 -5.37 3.28
N THR A 13 15.81 -5.62 3.00
CA THR A 13 14.69 -5.42 3.93
C THR A 13 14.35 -6.70 4.72
N THR A 14 14.97 -7.81 4.37
CA THR A 14 14.88 -9.10 5.09
C THR A 14 16.26 -9.75 5.17
N PRO A 15 16.60 -10.44 6.29
CA PRO A 15 17.89 -11.12 6.42
C PRO A 15 18.06 -12.28 5.42
N ASN A 16 16.95 -12.91 5.00
CA ASN A 16 16.96 -14.09 4.13
C ASN A 16 16.09 -13.87 2.88
N PRO A 17 16.51 -13.04 1.91
CA PRO A 17 15.75 -12.85 0.69
C PRO A 17 15.76 -14.14 -0.15
N LEU A 18 14.63 -14.46 -0.79
CA LEU A 18 14.53 -15.63 -1.68
C LEU A 18 15.53 -15.57 -2.85
N GLY A 19 15.87 -14.38 -3.31
CA GLY A 19 16.88 -14.14 -4.33
C GLY A 19 16.58 -14.81 -5.68
N ILE A 20 15.28 -14.93 -6.04
CA ILE A 20 14.86 -15.44 -7.34
C ILE A 20 15.19 -14.39 -8.40
N SER A 21 16.00 -14.76 -9.37
CA SER A 21 16.34 -13.89 -10.51
C SER A 21 15.23 -13.95 -11.55
N VAL A 22 14.27 -13.03 -11.49
CA VAL A 22 13.08 -13.04 -12.33
C VAL A 22 13.41 -12.64 -13.77
N ALA A 23 13.06 -13.50 -14.74
CA ALA A 23 13.17 -13.19 -16.17
C ALA A 23 11.84 -12.66 -16.71
N LYS A 24 10.71 -13.25 -16.32
CA LYS A 24 9.36 -12.82 -16.74
C LYS A 24 8.29 -13.33 -15.78
N ALA A 25 7.14 -12.67 -15.79
CA ALA A 25 5.95 -13.13 -15.10
C ALA A 25 4.73 -12.99 -16.01
N LYS A 26 3.84 -13.97 -16.00
CA LYS A 26 2.59 -13.96 -16.79
C LYS A 26 1.51 -14.81 -16.13
N GLY A 27 0.31 -14.28 -16.01
CA GLY A 27 -0.79 -14.94 -15.31
C GLY A 27 -0.41 -15.23 -13.86
N VAL A 28 -0.43 -16.49 -13.45
CA VAL A 28 -0.09 -16.92 -12.09
C VAL A 28 1.34 -17.47 -11.97
N TYR A 29 2.18 -17.31 -13.00
CA TYR A 29 3.53 -17.87 -13.02
C TYR A 29 4.61 -16.80 -13.10
N ILE A 30 5.66 -17.00 -12.30
CA ILE A 30 6.95 -16.31 -12.41
C ILE A 30 7.95 -17.30 -13.03
N THR A 31 8.78 -16.84 -13.96
CA THR A 31 9.85 -17.63 -14.58
C THR A 31 11.18 -16.95 -14.26
N ASP A 32 12.13 -17.70 -13.73
CA ASP A 32 13.48 -17.19 -13.46
C ASP A 32 14.37 -17.20 -14.71
N THR A 33 15.58 -16.66 -14.56
CA THR A 33 16.60 -16.59 -15.64
C THR A 33 17.09 -17.95 -16.12
N ASN A 34 16.86 -19.01 -15.35
CA ASN A 34 17.21 -20.39 -15.71
C ASN A 34 16.01 -21.14 -16.37
N GLY A 35 14.89 -20.46 -16.56
CA GLY A 35 13.68 -21.04 -17.14
C GLY A 35 12.79 -21.79 -16.16
N LYS A 36 13.14 -21.86 -14.88
CA LYS A 36 12.31 -22.50 -13.86
C LYS A 36 11.06 -21.67 -13.59
N LYS A 37 9.91 -22.33 -13.56
CA LYS A 37 8.62 -21.73 -13.29
C LYS A 37 8.22 -21.91 -11.82
N TYR A 38 7.68 -20.85 -11.25
CA TYR A 38 7.13 -20.81 -9.90
C TYR A 38 5.67 -20.41 -9.99
N LEU A 39 4.79 -21.13 -9.32
CA LEU A 39 3.40 -20.74 -9.13
C LEU A 39 3.36 -19.67 -8.04
N ASP A 40 2.86 -18.49 -8.39
CA ASP A 40 2.87 -17.33 -7.50
C ASP A 40 1.58 -17.23 -6.68
N PHE A 41 1.62 -17.71 -5.44
CA PHE A 41 0.55 -17.53 -4.46
C PHE A 41 0.67 -16.21 -3.66
N VAL A 42 1.76 -15.47 -3.83
CA VAL A 42 1.97 -14.20 -3.13
C VAL A 42 1.33 -13.03 -3.86
N SER A 43 1.30 -13.12 -5.20
CA SER A 43 0.68 -12.10 -6.08
C SER A 43 1.13 -10.67 -5.79
N GLY A 44 2.44 -10.48 -5.51
CA GLY A 44 2.99 -9.18 -5.12
C GLY A 44 2.37 -8.63 -3.83
N VAL A 45 2.08 -9.51 -2.85
CA VAL A 45 1.33 -9.21 -1.63
C VAL A 45 -0.06 -8.67 -1.98
N SER A 46 -0.82 -9.46 -2.76
CA SER A 46 -2.18 -9.19 -3.25
C SER A 46 -2.33 -8.04 -4.26
N ALA A 47 -1.23 -7.44 -4.72
CA ALA A 47 -1.27 -6.35 -5.70
C ALA A 47 -1.60 -6.84 -7.13
N CYS A 48 -1.23 -8.09 -7.47
CA CYS A 48 -1.40 -8.67 -8.81
C CYS A 48 -2.68 -9.53 -8.91
N SER A 49 -3.80 -9.10 -8.36
CA SER A 49 -5.05 -9.87 -8.28
C SER A 49 -5.62 -10.31 -9.64
N LEU A 50 -5.30 -9.64 -10.73
CA LEU A 50 -5.65 -10.04 -12.10
C LEU A 50 -4.59 -10.93 -12.76
N GLY A 51 -3.53 -11.27 -12.03
CA GLY A 51 -2.36 -11.96 -12.55
C GLY A 51 -1.35 -11.04 -13.24
N HIS A 52 -0.13 -11.54 -13.35
CA HIS A 52 0.98 -10.81 -13.99
C HIS A 52 0.70 -10.50 -15.45
N CYS A 53 1.05 -9.28 -15.88
CA CYS A 53 0.95 -8.82 -17.27
C CYS A 53 -0.44 -9.05 -17.88
N HIS A 54 -1.51 -8.78 -17.13
CA HIS A 54 -2.88 -8.93 -17.65
C HIS A 54 -3.06 -8.09 -18.92
N PRO A 55 -3.57 -8.67 -20.03
CA PRO A 55 -3.50 -8.03 -21.35
C PRO A 55 -4.32 -6.72 -21.46
N LYS A 56 -5.44 -6.62 -20.73
CA LYS A 56 -6.22 -5.36 -20.70
C LYS A 56 -5.45 -4.25 -19.98
N VAL A 57 -4.80 -4.58 -18.84
CA VAL A 57 -4.00 -3.62 -18.04
C VAL A 57 -2.79 -3.13 -18.84
N THR A 58 -2.00 -4.06 -19.39
CA THR A 58 -0.81 -3.68 -20.19
C THR A 58 -1.17 -2.86 -21.42
N ARG A 59 -2.31 -3.14 -22.06
CA ARG A 59 -2.82 -2.34 -23.18
C ARG A 59 -3.21 -0.93 -22.75
N ALA A 60 -3.90 -0.79 -21.61
CA ALA A 60 -4.30 0.51 -21.07
C ALA A 60 -3.07 1.36 -20.71
N ILE A 61 -2.06 0.77 -20.06
CA ILE A 61 -0.80 1.44 -19.73
C ILE A 61 -0.09 1.93 -21.03
N ARG A 62 0.05 1.05 -22.03
CA ARG A 62 0.66 1.41 -23.33
C ARG A 62 -0.09 2.51 -24.05
N LYS A 63 -1.43 2.52 -23.97
CA LYS A 63 -2.26 3.58 -24.58
C LYS A 63 -2.07 4.91 -23.85
N GLN A 64 -2.08 4.89 -22.52
CA GLN A 64 -1.93 6.10 -21.70
C GLN A 64 -0.51 6.68 -21.79
N SER A 65 0.54 5.85 -21.79
CA SER A 65 1.93 6.30 -21.86
C SER A 65 2.28 7.09 -23.13
N LYS A 66 1.52 6.87 -24.22
CA LYS A 66 1.64 7.65 -25.47
C LYS A 66 1.00 9.05 -25.38
N LYS A 67 0.17 9.31 -24.36
CA LYS A 67 -0.49 10.61 -24.18
C LYS A 67 0.29 11.46 -23.17
N TYR A 68 0.42 10.96 -21.95
CA TYR A 68 1.21 11.54 -20.86
C TYR A 68 1.36 10.53 -19.74
N LEU A 69 2.44 10.65 -18.95
CA LEU A 69 2.69 9.88 -17.73
C LEU A 69 2.47 10.75 -16.50
N HIS A 70 3.03 11.95 -16.50
CA HIS A 70 2.90 12.92 -15.44
C HIS A 70 2.78 14.32 -16.04
N VAL A 71 1.88 15.14 -15.50
CA VAL A 71 1.64 16.52 -15.97
C VAL A 71 1.71 17.51 -14.81
N MET A 72 0.98 17.26 -13.73
CA MET A 72 0.88 18.14 -12.57
C MET A 72 0.49 17.36 -11.32
N VAL A 73 1.02 17.76 -10.20
CA VAL A 73 0.67 17.26 -8.85
C VAL A 73 -0.51 18.06 -8.25
N TYR A 74 -0.98 17.66 -7.09
CA TYR A 74 -1.92 18.37 -6.21
C TYR A 74 -3.33 18.62 -6.78
N GLY A 75 -3.73 17.90 -7.83
CA GLY A 75 -5.08 18.05 -8.39
C GLY A 75 -5.35 19.37 -9.11
N GLU A 76 -4.32 20.11 -9.48
CA GLU A 76 -4.44 21.36 -10.22
C GLU A 76 -5.04 21.15 -11.63
N PHE A 77 -4.72 20.03 -12.27
CA PHE A 77 -5.22 19.69 -13.60
C PHE A 77 -6.15 18.50 -13.57
N ALA A 78 -7.29 18.60 -14.26
CA ALA A 78 -8.20 17.49 -14.45
C ALA A 78 -7.56 16.44 -15.39
N GLN A 79 -7.21 15.29 -14.85
CA GLN A 79 -6.59 14.19 -15.58
C GLN A 79 -7.57 13.03 -15.69
N ALA A 80 -7.99 12.70 -16.91
CA ALA A 80 -9.04 11.72 -17.17
C ALA A 80 -8.83 10.35 -16.48
N PRO A 81 -7.61 9.76 -16.43
CA PRO A 81 -7.42 8.48 -15.74
C PRO A 81 -7.74 8.56 -14.25
N ALA A 82 -7.32 9.63 -13.57
CA ALA A 82 -7.58 9.83 -12.14
C ALA A 82 -9.06 10.10 -11.88
N VAL A 83 -9.68 11.02 -12.64
CA VAL A 83 -11.10 11.36 -12.49
C VAL A 83 -11.99 10.14 -12.75
N ASN A 84 -11.72 9.35 -13.79
CA ASN A 84 -12.51 8.16 -14.10
C ASN A 84 -12.38 7.10 -12.98
N LEU A 85 -11.16 6.87 -12.47
CA LEU A 85 -10.96 5.96 -11.34
C LEU A 85 -11.75 6.42 -10.10
N CYS A 86 -11.70 7.70 -9.76
CA CYS A 86 -12.46 8.24 -8.62
C CYS A 86 -13.96 8.03 -8.80
N LYS A 87 -14.51 8.26 -9.99
CA LYS A 87 -15.94 8.01 -10.30
C LYS A 87 -16.30 6.54 -10.08
N GLU A 88 -15.56 5.62 -10.70
CA GLU A 88 -15.83 4.19 -10.55
C GLU A 88 -15.72 3.73 -9.10
N LEU A 89 -14.78 4.26 -8.32
CA LEU A 89 -14.67 3.94 -6.90
C LEU A 89 -15.86 4.45 -6.10
N ILE A 90 -16.32 5.68 -6.33
CA ILE A 90 -17.50 6.24 -5.63
C ILE A 90 -18.77 5.44 -5.94
N GLU A 91 -18.96 4.98 -7.17
CA GLU A 91 -20.09 4.13 -7.56
C GLU A 91 -20.11 2.77 -6.83
N LEU A 92 -18.96 2.29 -6.35
CA LEU A 92 -18.81 1.03 -5.61
C LEU A 92 -18.83 1.20 -4.09
N LEU A 93 -18.74 2.42 -3.60
CA LEU A 93 -18.68 2.74 -2.17
C LEU A 93 -20.07 3.07 -1.61
N PRO A 94 -20.25 3.05 -0.26
CA PRO A 94 -21.48 3.53 0.36
C PRO A 94 -21.79 4.96 -0.01
N GLU A 95 -23.08 5.32 -0.09
CA GLU A 95 -23.58 6.63 -0.55
C GLU A 95 -23.03 7.84 0.22
N ASN A 96 -22.55 7.64 1.45
CA ASN A 96 -21.92 8.70 2.24
C ASN A 96 -20.45 8.99 1.89
N GLN A 97 -19.92 8.32 0.87
CA GLN A 97 -18.57 8.57 0.35
C GLN A 97 -18.67 9.39 -0.95
N GLU A 98 -18.19 10.63 -0.92
CA GLU A 98 -18.38 11.59 -2.02
C GLU A 98 -17.09 11.89 -2.80
N SER A 99 -15.93 11.57 -2.25
CA SER A 99 -14.65 11.90 -2.87
C SER A 99 -13.55 10.88 -2.58
N VAL A 100 -12.57 10.80 -3.46
CA VAL A 100 -11.43 9.91 -3.35
C VAL A 100 -10.14 10.73 -3.37
N TYR A 101 -9.28 10.50 -2.38
CA TYR A 101 -7.93 11.04 -2.34
C TYR A 101 -6.92 9.96 -2.79
N LEU A 102 -6.34 10.16 -3.98
CA LEU A 102 -5.36 9.23 -4.57
C LEU A 102 -3.96 9.50 -4.01
N THR A 103 -3.26 8.43 -3.65
CA THR A 103 -1.87 8.46 -3.17
C THR A 103 -1.04 7.42 -3.91
N ASN A 104 0.29 7.41 -3.70
CA ASN A 104 1.18 6.46 -4.37
C ASN A 104 1.34 5.14 -3.60
N SER A 105 0.94 5.10 -2.33
CA SER A 105 1.09 3.92 -1.48
C SER A 105 0.04 3.88 -0.36
N GLY A 106 -0.17 2.68 0.20
CA GLY A 106 -1.04 2.51 1.36
C GLY A 106 -0.56 3.29 2.59
N THR A 107 0.75 3.39 2.80
CA THR A 107 1.30 4.18 3.92
C THR A 107 0.99 5.67 3.77
N GLU A 108 1.06 6.23 2.55
CA GLU A 108 0.66 7.63 2.30
C GLU A 108 -0.84 7.84 2.50
N ALA A 109 -1.67 6.86 2.12
CA ALA A 109 -3.11 6.92 2.38
C ALA A 109 -3.39 6.95 3.89
N ILE A 110 -2.71 6.14 4.69
CA ILE A 110 -2.80 6.17 6.15
C ILE A 110 -2.34 7.53 6.71
N GLU A 111 -1.19 8.06 6.26
CA GLU A 111 -0.74 9.40 6.69
C GLU A 111 -1.79 10.49 6.40
N GLY A 112 -2.39 10.45 5.21
CA GLY A 112 -3.49 11.33 4.83
C GLY A 112 -4.70 11.19 5.75
N ALA A 113 -5.11 9.95 6.04
CA ALA A 113 -6.23 9.64 6.93
C ALA A 113 -5.99 10.12 8.37
N LEU A 114 -4.79 9.91 8.92
CA LEU A 114 -4.43 10.38 10.26
C LEU A 114 -4.51 11.91 10.39
N LYS A 115 -3.98 12.61 9.40
CA LYS A 115 -4.03 14.08 9.36
C LYS A 115 -5.48 14.58 9.21
N LEU A 116 -6.26 13.93 8.34
CA LEU A 116 -7.67 14.29 8.14
C LEU A 116 -8.48 14.06 9.40
N ALA A 117 -8.32 12.90 10.06
CA ALA A 117 -9.00 12.58 11.30
C ALA A 117 -8.73 13.64 12.40
N LYS A 118 -7.46 13.97 12.62
CA LYS A 118 -7.07 15.02 13.59
C LYS A 118 -7.67 16.39 13.23
N ARG A 119 -7.61 16.77 11.97
CA ARG A 119 -8.15 18.06 11.50
C ARG A 119 -9.68 18.13 11.65
N ALA A 120 -10.37 17.05 11.31
CA ALA A 120 -11.84 17.01 11.34
C ALA A 120 -12.40 16.96 12.76
N THR A 121 -11.72 16.28 13.68
CA THR A 121 -12.22 16.06 15.05
C THR A 121 -11.60 17.00 16.09
N GLY A 122 -10.46 17.59 15.82
CA GLY A 122 -9.64 18.31 16.80
C GLY A 122 -9.03 17.43 17.88
N ARG A 123 -9.12 16.10 17.77
CA ARG A 123 -8.62 15.14 18.77
C ARG A 123 -7.20 14.69 18.40
N SER A 124 -6.37 14.47 19.42
CA SER A 124 -4.99 14.00 19.26
C SER A 124 -4.87 12.48 19.27
N GLU A 125 -5.71 11.81 20.06
CA GLU A 125 -5.63 10.35 20.24
C GLU A 125 -5.99 9.59 18.96
N LEU A 126 -5.15 8.59 18.68
CA LEU A 126 -5.30 7.68 17.55
C LEU A 126 -5.38 6.25 18.07
N ILE A 127 -6.37 5.51 17.60
CA ILE A 127 -6.60 4.12 18.02
C ILE A 127 -6.32 3.20 16.84
N GLY A 128 -5.38 2.26 17.02
CA GLY A 128 -5.07 1.17 16.10
C GLY A 128 -5.50 -0.19 16.65
N ALA A 129 -5.50 -1.22 15.81
CA ALA A 129 -5.73 -2.57 16.26
C ALA A 129 -4.41 -3.30 16.51
N HIS A 130 -4.37 -4.18 17.53
CA HIS A 130 -3.25 -5.12 17.69
C HIS A 130 -3.10 -6.00 16.43
N GLN A 131 -1.87 -6.37 16.10
CA GLN A 131 -1.50 -7.18 14.93
C GLN A 131 -1.85 -6.55 13.56
N SER A 132 -2.21 -5.28 13.52
CA SER A 132 -2.43 -4.55 12.26
C SER A 132 -1.13 -4.09 11.62
N TYR A 133 -1.18 -3.90 10.30
CA TYR A 133 -0.09 -3.31 9.52
C TYR A 133 -0.62 -2.16 8.66
N HIS A 134 0.01 -0.99 8.76
CA HIS A 134 -0.43 0.24 8.10
C HIS A 134 0.64 0.89 7.22
N GLY A 135 1.86 0.41 7.30
CA GLY A 135 3.01 0.96 6.56
C GLY A 135 4.19 1.31 7.46
N SER A 136 5.24 1.85 6.86
CA SER A 136 6.54 2.07 7.51
C SER A 136 6.92 3.54 7.64
N THR A 137 6.09 4.49 7.25
CA THR A 137 6.27 5.91 7.58
C THR A 137 5.98 6.16 9.06
N HIS A 138 6.52 7.21 9.65
CA HIS A 138 6.43 7.41 11.11
C HIS A 138 4.99 7.45 11.64
N GLY A 139 4.05 8.08 10.96
CA GLY A 139 2.65 8.10 11.36
C GLY A 139 1.98 6.73 11.23
N ALA A 140 2.12 6.08 10.07
CA ALA A 140 1.59 4.74 9.85
C ALA A 140 2.22 3.70 10.79
N LEU A 141 3.55 3.80 11.03
CA LEU A 141 4.30 2.95 11.96
C LEU A 141 3.83 3.13 13.40
N SER A 142 3.41 4.34 13.79
CA SER A 142 2.88 4.62 15.13
C SER A 142 1.64 3.79 15.44
N LEU A 143 0.79 3.55 14.43
CA LEU A 143 -0.42 2.73 14.55
C LEU A 143 -0.21 1.25 14.19
N LEU A 144 1.01 0.83 13.89
CA LEU A 144 1.33 -0.57 13.64
C LEU A 144 1.12 -1.38 14.93
N GLY A 145 0.32 -2.44 14.85
CA GLY A 145 -0.03 -3.29 15.99
C GLY A 145 1.03 -4.31 16.41
N LEU A 146 2.19 -4.33 15.75
CA LEU A 146 3.31 -5.26 15.96
C LEU A 146 4.49 -4.54 16.63
N GLU A 147 4.57 -4.61 17.95
CA GLU A 147 5.55 -3.85 18.74
C GLU A 147 7.01 -4.10 18.32
N TYR A 148 7.37 -5.36 18.03
CA TYR A 148 8.74 -5.72 17.64
C TYR A 148 9.24 -5.03 16.35
N GLN A 149 8.32 -4.58 15.50
CA GLN A 149 8.67 -3.88 14.25
C GLN A 149 8.91 -2.38 14.44
N LYS A 150 8.42 -1.80 15.53
CA LYS A 150 8.47 -0.34 15.75
C LYS A 150 9.37 0.12 16.89
N THR A 151 9.76 -0.78 17.79
CA THR A 151 10.54 -0.44 19.00
C THR A 151 11.81 0.34 18.71
N ARG A 152 12.53 -0.03 17.64
CA ARG A 152 13.82 0.61 17.25
C ARG A 152 13.67 1.98 16.59
N PHE A 153 12.45 2.40 16.28
CA PHE A 153 12.15 3.65 15.57
C PHE A 153 11.51 4.72 16.47
N ARG A 154 11.50 4.49 17.78
CA ARG A 154 10.98 5.45 18.76
C ARG A 154 11.90 6.67 18.90
N PRO A 155 11.39 7.90 19.18
CA PRO A 155 9.98 8.17 19.48
C PRO A 155 9.08 8.18 18.23
N LEU A 156 7.87 7.67 18.39
CA LEU A 156 6.80 7.70 17.39
C LEU A 156 5.75 8.77 17.79
N LEU A 157 4.63 8.84 17.06
CA LEU A 157 3.56 9.77 17.41
C LEU A 157 3.05 9.50 18.84
N PRO A 158 2.85 10.54 19.65
CA PRO A 158 2.21 10.41 20.94
C PRO A 158 0.72 10.06 20.79
N ASP A 159 0.06 9.79 21.90
CA ASP A 159 -1.38 9.54 22.00
C ASP A 159 -1.87 8.42 21.06
N THR A 160 -1.11 7.32 21.00
CA THR A 160 -1.52 6.12 20.27
C THR A 160 -1.92 5.02 21.25
N ARG A 161 -3.10 4.44 21.02
CA ARG A 161 -3.66 3.34 21.80
C ARG A 161 -4.03 2.17 20.90
N PHE A 162 -4.07 0.96 21.46
CA PHE A 162 -4.37 -0.25 20.71
C PHE A 162 -5.51 -1.01 21.33
N ILE A 163 -6.40 -1.52 20.48
CA ILE A 163 -7.51 -2.39 20.85
C ILE A 163 -7.37 -3.75 20.15
N ARG A 164 -8.00 -4.76 20.68
CA ARG A 164 -8.13 -6.06 20.02
C ARG A 164 -9.13 -5.91 18.86
N PHE A 165 -8.75 -6.41 17.70
CA PHE A 165 -9.68 -6.44 16.58
C PHE A 165 -10.87 -7.34 16.90
N ASN A 166 -12.07 -6.90 16.53
CA ASN A 166 -13.33 -7.62 16.74
C ASN A 166 -13.63 -7.94 18.24
N SER A 167 -13.26 -7.05 19.16
CA SER A 167 -13.56 -7.14 20.59
C SER A 167 -14.56 -6.07 21.03
N GLU A 168 -15.78 -6.47 21.35
CA GLU A 168 -16.82 -5.55 21.87
C GLU A 168 -16.40 -4.88 23.19
N ASP A 169 -15.66 -5.60 24.03
CA ASP A 169 -15.18 -5.03 25.30
C ASP A 169 -14.17 -3.92 25.08
N ASP A 170 -13.30 -4.05 24.09
CA ASP A 170 -12.34 -3.01 23.76
C ASP A 170 -13.01 -1.80 23.12
N LEU A 171 -14.14 -1.96 22.42
CA LEU A 171 -14.92 -0.83 21.88
C LEU A 171 -15.47 0.06 23.00
N LYS A 172 -15.78 -0.46 24.17
CA LYS A 172 -16.22 0.31 25.34
C LYS A 172 -15.12 1.24 25.88
N LEU A 173 -13.87 1.01 25.52
CA LEU A 173 -12.73 1.84 25.90
C LEU A 173 -12.54 3.05 24.99
N ILE A 174 -13.27 3.12 23.90
CA ILE A 174 -13.23 4.25 22.96
C ILE A 174 -14.16 5.35 23.47
N THR A 175 -13.58 6.49 23.85
CA THR A 175 -14.32 7.63 24.43
C THR A 175 -14.35 8.81 23.47
#